data_639a9cd734a4d84b27dbeee5e37f978b
#
_entry.id   639a9cd734a4d84b27dbeee5e37f978b
#
_cell.length_a   1.000
_cell.length_b   1.000
_cell.length_c   1.000
_cell.angle_alpha   90.00
_cell.angle_beta   90.00
_cell.angle_gamma   90.00
#
_symmetry.space_group_name_H-M   'P 1'
#
loop_
_entity.id
_entity.type
_entity.pdbx_description
1 polymer ?
#
loop_
_entity_poly.entity_id
_entity_poly.type
_entity_poly.pdbx_seq_one_letter_code
_entity_poly.pdbx_strand_id
1 'polypeptide(L)'
;YRDEIHGLLCSMDKQGQEGARGFYLTGYDGNQGHAVDRIGRGESFVPRVCLAMLGGIQPGKVQSYVREAVAGGAGDDGLLQRFGLTVWPDVNREFVYMDRWPDTPAKQAAWAVFERLNQLQPATHSDAQEWRFTPEAQALFEEWLIPFETELRGEELHPALVSHLAKYR
;
A
#
# COMPACT_ATOMS: atom_id res chain seq x y z
N TYR A 1 -11.25 -2.48 -0.95
CA TYR A 1 -10.96 -3.90 -0.86
C TYR A 1 -11.13 -4.60 -2.22
N ARG A 2 -10.19 -5.45 -2.56
CA ARG A 2 -10.26 -6.34 -3.71
C ARG A 2 -9.90 -7.75 -3.28
N ASP A 3 -10.81 -8.70 -3.52
CA ASP A 3 -10.58 -10.10 -3.17
C ASP A 3 -9.44 -10.72 -4.01
N GLU A 4 -9.35 -10.36 -5.28
CA GLU A 4 -8.28 -10.77 -6.20
C GLU A 4 -7.60 -9.53 -6.81
N ILE A 5 -6.41 -9.15 -6.28
CA ILE A 5 -5.64 -7.98 -6.78
C ILE A 5 -4.99 -8.28 -8.13
N HIS A 6 -4.62 -9.53 -8.42
CA HIS A 6 -3.95 -9.90 -9.67
C HIS A 6 -4.70 -9.43 -10.92
N GLY A 7 -6.03 -9.62 -10.93
CA GLY A 7 -6.85 -9.16 -12.05
C GLY A 7 -6.79 -7.63 -12.27
N LEU A 8 -6.69 -6.87 -11.18
CA LEU A 8 -6.51 -5.42 -11.26
C LEU A 8 -5.13 -5.06 -11.83
N LEU A 9 -4.05 -5.69 -11.34
CA LEU A 9 -2.69 -5.48 -11.85
C LEU A 9 -2.64 -5.76 -13.36
N CYS A 10 -3.09 -6.93 -13.79
CA CYS A 10 -3.15 -7.29 -15.22
C CYS A 10 -4.02 -6.34 -16.06
N SER A 11 -5.05 -5.74 -15.47
CA SER A 11 -5.89 -4.78 -16.21
C SER A 11 -5.18 -3.45 -16.43
N MET A 12 -4.34 -3.03 -15.50
CA MET A 12 -3.53 -1.82 -15.60
C MET A 12 -2.32 -1.97 -16.54
N ASP A 13 -1.86 -3.20 -16.77
CA ASP A 13 -0.74 -3.51 -17.67
C ASP A 13 -1.16 -3.56 -19.14
N LYS A 14 -2.46 -3.44 -19.42
CA LYS A 14 -2.95 -3.41 -20.79
C LYS A 14 -2.60 -2.09 -21.47
N GLN A 15 -2.23 -2.17 -22.75
CA GLN A 15 -2.01 -0.99 -23.58
C GLN A 15 -3.23 -0.04 -23.53
N GLY A 16 -2.99 1.24 -23.36
CA GLY A 16 -4.03 2.26 -23.23
C GLY A 16 -4.59 2.43 -21.81
N GLN A 17 -4.04 1.74 -20.80
CA GLN A 17 -4.41 1.86 -19.38
C GLN A 17 -3.34 2.57 -18.53
N GLU A 18 -2.37 3.21 -19.17
CA GLU A 18 -1.26 3.91 -18.48
C GLU A 18 -1.77 4.99 -17.51
N GLY A 19 -2.85 5.68 -17.87
CA GLY A 19 -3.50 6.66 -17.00
C GLY A 19 -4.12 6.05 -15.73
N ALA A 20 -4.68 4.84 -15.83
CA ALA A 20 -5.21 4.13 -14.67
C ALA A 20 -4.10 3.75 -13.70
N ARG A 21 -2.96 3.28 -14.22
CA ARG A 21 -1.80 2.92 -13.41
C ARG A 21 -1.20 4.15 -12.71
N GLY A 22 -1.05 5.26 -13.43
CA GLY A 22 -0.62 6.55 -12.87
C GLY A 22 -1.48 7.03 -11.71
N PHE A 23 -2.79 6.80 -11.75
CA PHE A 23 -3.70 7.13 -10.66
C PHE A 23 -3.34 6.40 -9.35
N TYR A 24 -3.03 5.10 -9.41
CA TYR A 24 -2.63 4.33 -8.22
C TYR A 24 -1.26 4.74 -7.68
N LEU A 25 -0.32 5.07 -8.57
CA LEU A 25 1.01 5.56 -8.20
C LEU A 25 0.91 6.91 -7.47
N THR A 26 0.14 7.84 -8.04
CA THR A 26 -0.09 9.18 -7.46
C THR A 26 -0.86 9.10 -6.14
N GLY A 27 -1.87 8.23 -6.07
CA GLY A 27 -2.72 8.10 -4.90
C GLY A 27 -2.03 7.52 -3.67
N TYR A 28 -0.87 6.89 -3.82
CA TYR A 28 -0.08 6.38 -2.69
C TYR A 28 0.47 7.52 -1.81
N ASP A 29 0.95 8.58 -2.41
CA ASP A 29 1.59 9.70 -1.68
C ASP A 29 0.57 10.60 -0.96
N GLY A 30 -0.68 10.61 -1.40
CA GLY A 30 -1.78 11.33 -0.75
C GLY A 30 -1.75 12.85 -0.88
N ASN A 31 -0.76 13.43 -1.55
CA ASN A 31 -0.51 14.88 -1.59
C ASN A 31 -0.62 15.50 -2.99
N GLN A 32 -0.87 14.69 -4.01
CA GLN A 32 -0.97 15.12 -5.40
C GLN A 32 -2.40 15.02 -5.93
N GLY A 33 -2.75 15.93 -6.84
CA GLY A 33 -4.00 15.89 -7.58
C GLY A 33 -3.94 14.92 -8.77
N HIS A 34 -5.11 14.56 -9.26
CA HIS A 34 -5.24 13.74 -10.45
C HIS A 34 -6.25 14.34 -11.41
N ALA A 35 -5.85 14.57 -12.65
CA ALA A 35 -6.71 15.01 -13.73
C ALA A 35 -7.20 13.80 -14.54
N VAL A 36 -8.49 13.73 -14.80
CA VAL A 36 -9.09 12.72 -15.66
C VAL A 36 -9.74 13.44 -16.83
N ASP A 37 -9.17 13.27 -18.00
CA ASP A 37 -9.81 13.71 -19.26
C ASP A 37 -10.67 12.57 -19.79
N ARG A 38 -11.98 12.81 -19.92
CA ARG A 38 -12.94 11.87 -20.48
C ARG A 38 -13.50 12.41 -21.76
N ILE A 39 -13.24 11.74 -22.84
CA ILE A 39 -13.83 12.02 -24.15
C ILE A 39 -15.37 12.15 -23.99
N GLY A 40 -15.90 13.35 -24.22
CA GLY A 40 -17.34 13.63 -24.18
C GLY A 40 -17.95 14.00 -22.82
N ARG A 41 -17.20 14.03 -21.71
CA ARG A 41 -17.70 14.44 -20.37
C ARG A 41 -16.94 15.60 -19.73
N GLY A 42 -15.92 16.12 -20.43
CA GLY A 42 -15.08 17.18 -19.92
C GLY A 42 -13.99 16.70 -18.97
N GLU A 43 -13.11 17.63 -18.63
CA GLU A 43 -12.01 17.43 -17.69
C GLU A 43 -12.55 17.41 -16.25
N SER A 44 -12.13 16.42 -15.49
CA SER A 44 -12.40 16.32 -14.05
C SER A 44 -11.09 16.32 -13.30
N PHE A 45 -10.96 17.20 -12.32
CA PHE A 45 -9.77 17.32 -11.50
C PHE A 45 -10.07 16.99 -10.03
N VAL A 46 -9.33 16.04 -9.47
CA VAL A 46 -9.36 15.71 -8.05
C VAL A 46 -8.14 16.36 -7.39
N PRO A 47 -8.31 17.35 -6.51
CA PRO A 47 -7.18 18.13 -5.98
C PRO A 47 -6.16 17.31 -5.17
N ARG A 48 -6.63 16.28 -4.49
CA ARG A 48 -5.78 15.34 -3.75
C ARG A 48 -6.36 13.93 -3.84
N VAL A 49 -5.50 12.97 -4.12
CA VAL A 49 -5.85 11.55 -4.15
C VAL A 49 -5.03 10.84 -3.09
N CYS A 50 -5.70 10.19 -2.14
CA CYS A 50 -5.08 9.33 -1.15
C CYS A 50 -5.78 7.97 -1.22
N LEU A 51 -5.03 6.92 -1.55
CA LEU A 51 -5.56 5.58 -1.76
C LEU A 51 -4.90 4.58 -0.80
N ALA A 52 -5.73 3.82 -0.10
CA ALA A 52 -5.31 2.61 0.58
C ALA A 52 -5.86 1.40 -0.20
N MET A 53 -5.02 0.39 -0.41
CA MET A 53 -5.40 -0.83 -1.12
C MET A 53 -5.22 -2.05 -0.21
N LEU A 54 -6.27 -2.83 -0.09
CA LEU A 54 -6.27 -4.10 0.65
C LEU A 54 -6.89 -5.18 -0.22
N GLY A 55 -6.25 -6.34 -0.29
CA GLY A 55 -6.83 -7.50 -0.98
C GLY A 55 -5.95 -8.72 -0.94
N GLY A 56 -6.45 -9.81 -1.50
CA GLY A 56 -5.78 -11.10 -1.61
C GLY A 56 -5.08 -11.26 -2.96
N ILE A 57 -4.02 -12.04 -2.96
CA ILE A 57 -3.35 -12.50 -4.18
C ILE A 57 -2.67 -13.84 -3.92
N GLN A 58 -2.70 -14.72 -4.90
CA GLN A 58 -2.05 -16.02 -4.81
C GLN A 58 -0.52 -15.87 -4.91
N PRO A 59 0.29 -16.57 -4.07
CA PRO A 59 1.75 -16.44 -4.07
C PRO A 59 2.39 -16.65 -5.43
N GLY A 60 1.94 -17.66 -6.20
CA GLY A 60 2.46 -17.92 -7.53
C GLY A 60 2.20 -16.77 -8.51
N LYS A 61 1.10 -16.04 -8.36
CA LYS A 61 0.78 -14.85 -9.17
C LYS A 61 1.68 -13.67 -8.81
N VAL A 62 1.91 -13.44 -7.50
CA VAL A 62 2.89 -12.44 -7.04
C VAL A 62 4.26 -12.73 -7.60
N GLN A 63 4.72 -13.98 -7.46
CA GLN A 63 6.05 -14.38 -7.92
C GLN A 63 6.26 -14.15 -9.42
N SER A 64 5.28 -14.51 -10.24
CA SER A 64 5.34 -14.28 -11.69
C SER A 64 5.37 -12.79 -12.00
N TYR A 65 4.50 -12.01 -11.38
CA TYR A 65 4.42 -10.56 -11.59
C TYR A 65 5.71 -9.83 -11.17
N VAL A 66 6.30 -10.21 -10.03
CA VAL A 66 7.59 -9.67 -9.56
C VAL A 66 8.71 -9.99 -10.54
N ARG A 67 8.77 -11.23 -11.06
CA ARG A 67 9.80 -11.62 -12.04
C ARG A 67 9.72 -10.78 -13.31
N GLU A 68 8.52 -10.55 -13.83
CA GLU A 68 8.31 -9.72 -15.01
C GLU A 68 8.70 -8.26 -14.75
N ALA A 69 8.32 -7.71 -13.60
CA ALA A 69 8.66 -6.35 -13.21
C ALA A 69 10.18 -6.16 -13.08
N VAL A 70 10.87 -7.07 -12.40
CA VAL A 70 12.34 -7.00 -12.22
C VAL A 70 13.10 -7.19 -13.54
N ALA A 71 12.51 -7.87 -14.51
CA ALA A 71 13.07 -8.01 -15.87
C ALA A 71 12.80 -6.80 -16.79
N GLY A 72 12.29 -5.68 -16.27
CA GLY A 72 11.96 -4.49 -17.05
C GLY A 72 10.62 -4.57 -17.77
N GLY A 73 9.70 -5.40 -17.28
CA GLY A 73 8.34 -5.49 -17.79
C GLY A 73 7.43 -4.33 -17.34
N ALA A 74 6.15 -4.41 -17.70
CA ALA A 74 5.15 -3.35 -17.42
C ALA A 74 5.01 -2.99 -15.94
N GLY A 75 5.38 -3.89 -15.03
CA GLY A 75 5.36 -3.68 -13.58
C GLY A 75 6.59 -2.97 -12.99
N ASP A 76 7.57 -2.58 -13.81
CA ASP A 76 8.80 -1.90 -13.35
C ASP A 76 8.61 -0.38 -13.24
N ASP A 77 7.65 0.05 -12.45
CA ASP A 77 7.31 1.46 -12.24
C ASP A 77 7.15 1.85 -10.76
N GLY A 78 7.47 0.91 -9.86
CA GLY A 78 7.37 1.12 -8.43
C GLY A 78 5.99 0.88 -7.83
N LEU A 79 5.00 0.40 -8.58
CA LEU A 79 3.68 0.08 -8.02
C LEU A 79 3.75 -1.06 -6.99
N LEU A 80 4.46 -2.14 -7.30
CA LEU A 80 4.63 -3.26 -6.37
C LEU A 80 5.33 -2.85 -5.08
N GLN A 81 6.31 -1.97 -5.16
CA GLN A 81 7.06 -1.47 -4.03
C GLN A 81 6.20 -0.68 -3.03
N ARG A 82 5.01 -0.25 -3.45
CA ARG A 82 4.03 0.45 -2.61
C ARG A 82 3.13 -0.47 -1.79
N PHE A 83 3.17 -1.78 -2.03
CA PHE A 83 2.52 -2.77 -1.16
C PHE A 83 3.44 -3.12 0.01
N GLY A 84 3.44 -2.26 1.04
CA GLY A 84 4.32 -2.38 2.21
C GLY A 84 4.01 -3.58 3.10
N LEU A 85 2.75 -3.96 3.25
CA LEU A 85 2.32 -5.06 4.13
C LEU A 85 1.89 -6.26 3.28
N THR A 86 2.84 -7.10 2.92
CA THR A 86 2.57 -8.37 2.25
C THR A 86 2.70 -9.49 3.27
N VAL A 87 1.57 -10.08 3.65
CA VAL A 87 1.50 -11.10 4.70
C VAL A 87 1.07 -12.44 4.12
N TRP A 88 1.80 -13.48 4.45
CA TRP A 88 1.40 -14.86 4.26
C TRP A 88 1.22 -15.50 5.64
N PRO A 89 -0.02 -15.77 6.07
CA PRO A 89 -0.26 -16.28 7.41
C PRO A 89 0.24 -17.71 7.55
N ASP A 90 0.81 -18.02 8.71
CA ASP A 90 1.14 -19.38 9.07
C ASP A 90 -0.14 -20.21 9.17
N VAL A 91 -0.14 -21.36 8.50
CA VAL A 91 -1.26 -22.29 8.54
C VAL A 91 -1.07 -23.26 9.69
N ASN A 92 -2.03 -23.32 10.61
CA ASN A 92 -2.05 -24.39 11.59
C ASN A 92 -2.17 -25.75 10.87
N ARG A 93 -1.21 -26.65 11.09
CA ARG A 93 -1.19 -27.98 10.47
C ARG A 93 -2.23 -28.91 11.05
N GLU A 94 -2.72 -28.61 12.26
CA GLU A 94 -3.78 -29.39 12.89
C GLU A 94 -5.13 -28.77 12.53
N PHE A 95 -5.97 -29.55 11.90
CA PHE A 95 -7.35 -29.14 11.67
C PHE A 95 -8.13 -29.24 12.97
N VAL A 96 -8.65 -28.10 13.41
CA VAL A 96 -9.55 -28.02 14.56
C VAL A 96 -10.93 -27.61 14.05
N TYR A 97 -11.90 -28.50 14.20
CA TYR A 97 -13.28 -28.14 13.92
C TYR A 97 -13.77 -27.13 14.96
N MET A 98 -14.16 -25.94 14.49
CA MET A 98 -14.68 -24.88 15.35
C MET A 98 -16.14 -24.58 14.96
N ASP A 99 -17.05 -24.96 15.86
CA ASP A 99 -18.46 -24.57 15.78
C ASP A 99 -18.76 -23.74 17.04
N ARG A 100 -18.52 -22.44 16.93
CA ARG A 100 -18.77 -21.48 18.01
C ARG A 100 -19.34 -20.19 17.45
N TRP A 101 -20.14 -19.52 18.27
CA TRP A 101 -20.60 -18.18 17.94
C TRP A 101 -19.43 -17.20 17.82
N PRO A 102 -19.54 -16.19 16.92
CA PRO A 102 -18.55 -15.13 16.83
C PRO A 102 -18.34 -14.46 18.17
N ASP A 103 -17.09 -14.08 18.48
CA ASP A 103 -16.76 -13.25 19.62
C ASP A 103 -17.25 -11.82 19.38
N THR A 104 -18.48 -11.55 19.83
CA THR A 104 -19.12 -10.24 19.63
C THR A 104 -18.36 -9.12 20.36
N PRO A 105 -17.89 -9.28 21.60
CA PRO A 105 -17.05 -8.28 22.26
C PRO A 105 -15.79 -7.92 21.48
N ALA A 106 -15.04 -8.90 20.99
CA ALA A 106 -13.84 -8.66 20.18
C ALA A 106 -14.17 -7.93 18.87
N LYS A 107 -15.27 -8.31 18.20
CA LYS A 107 -15.74 -7.63 17.00
C LYS A 107 -16.10 -6.16 17.29
N GLN A 108 -16.80 -5.91 18.38
CA GLN A 108 -17.17 -4.55 18.79
C GLN A 108 -15.95 -3.70 19.16
N ALA A 109 -14.97 -4.27 19.85
CA ALA A 109 -13.70 -3.59 20.17
C ALA A 109 -12.95 -3.19 18.88
N ALA A 110 -12.84 -4.10 17.91
CA ALA A 110 -12.25 -3.80 16.61
C ALA A 110 -13.01 -2.68 15.88
N TRP A 111 -14.34 -2.74 15.87
CA TRP A 111 -15.18 -1.72 15.23
C TRP A 111 -15.00 -0.35 15.87
N ALA A 112 -14.94 -0.27 17.20
CA ALA A 112 -14.71 0.98 17.90
C ALA A 112 -13.39 1.67 17.56
N VAL A 113 -12.36 0.91 17.16
CA VAL A 113 -11.11 1.48 16.63
C VAL A 113 -11.37 2.21 15.31
N PHE A 114 -12.08 1.59 14.38
CA PHE A 114 -12.43 2.22 13.09
C PHE A 114 -13.31 3.45 13.27
N GLU A 115 -14.27 3.41 14.20
CA GLU A 115 -15.11 4.57 14.51
C GLU A 115 -14.29 5.75 15.04
N ARG A 116 -13.34 5.50 15.95
CA ARG A 116 -12.43 6.54 16.44
C ARG A 116 -11.56 7.12 15.33
N LEU A 117 -11.02 6.28 14.46
CA LEU A 117 -10.23 6.74 13.31
C LEU A 117 -11.07 7.57 12.34
N ASN A 118 -12.33 7.20 12.11
CA ASN A 118 -13.24 7.94 11.24
C ASN A 118 -13.66 9.31 11.83
N GLN A 119 -13.56 9.48 13.14
CA GLN A 119 -13.83 10.76 13.82
C GLN A 119 -12.62 11.72 13.78
N LEU A 120 -11.43 11.23 13.41
CA LEU A 120 -10.29 12.11 13.15
C LEU A 120 -10.67 13.02 11.99
N GLN A 121 -10.95 14.29 12.31
CA GLN A 121 -11.28 15.28 11.29
C GLN A 121 -10.10 15.37 10.33
N PRO A 122 -10.24 15.04 9.03
CA PRO A 122 -9.22 15.39 8.09
C PRO A 122 -9.07 16.90 8.14
N ALA A 123 -7.86 17.38 8.33
CA ALA A 123 -7.56 18.79 8.11
C ALA A 123 -8.14 19.20 6.73
N THR A 124 -8.55 20.44 6.60
CA THR A 124 -9.06 21.00 5.33
C THR A 124 -8.03 20.76 4.23
N HIS A 125 -8.44 20.77 2.97
CA HIS A 125 -7.58 20.50 1.80
C HIS A 125 -6.25 21.27 1.78
N SER A 126 -6.14 22.35 2.53
CA SER A 126 -4.95 23.18 2.65
C SER A 126 -4.08 22.89 3.87
N ASP A 127 -4.54 22.09 4.82
CA ASP A 127 -3.94 22.00 6.15
C ASP A 127 -3.88 20.54 6.60
N ALA A 128 -2.83 19.83 6.17
CA ALA A 128 -2.59 18.46 6.61
C ALA A 128 -2.24 18.45 8.10
N GLN A 129 -2.87 17.56 8.86
CA GLN A 129 -2.53 17.37 10.25
C GLN A 129 -1.13 16.77 10.36
N GLU A 130 -0.18 17.55 10.88
CA GLU A 130 1.18 17.08 11.12
C GLU A 130 1.24 16.25 12.40
N TRP A 131 1.81 15.06 12.28
CA TRP A 131 2.16 14.22 13.40
C TRP A 131 3.66 14.22 13.59
N ARG A 132 4.13 14.39 14.83
CA ARG A 132 5.54 14.36 15.17
C ARG A 132 5.79 13.36 16.27
N PHE A 133 6.94 12.73 16.24
CA PHE A 133 7.38 11.87 17.31
C PHE A 133 7.63 12.68 18.59
N THR A 134 7.36 12.08 19.76
CA THR A 134 7.94 12.57 21.00
C THR A 134 9.46 12.40 20.98
N PRO A 135 10.23 13.11 21.83
CA PRO A 135 11.69 12.96 21.87
C PRO A 135 12.14 11.49 22.06
N GLU A 136 11.42 10.73 22.90
CA GLU A 136 11.71 9.32 23.16
C GLU A 136 11.43 8.45 21.94
N ALA A 137 10.31 8.67 21.27
CA ALA A 137 9.95 7.94 20.04
C ALA A 137 10.89 8.31 18.89
N GLN A 138 11.34 9.57 18.81
CA GLN A 138 12.31 10.02 17.83
C GLN A 138 13.66 9.30 17.99
N ALA A 139 14.13 9.15 19.24
CA ALA A 139 15.37 8.44 19.51
C ALA A 139 15.30 6.97 19.08
N LEU A 140 14.20 6.27 19.38
CA LEU A 140 13.98 4.89 18.92
C LEU A 140 13.90 4.79 17.39
N PHE A 141 13.27 5.77 16.74
CA PHE A 141 13.20 5.80 15.29
C PHE A 141 14.59 5.99 14.66
N GLU A 142 15.43 6.87 15.21
CA GLU A 142 16.79 7.11 14.72
C GLU A 142 17.69 5.86 14.93
N GLU A 143 17.57 5.19 16.08
CA GLU A 143 18.28 3.93 16.36
C GLU A 143 17.94 2.85 15.33
N TRP A 144 16.70 2.77 14.87
CA TRP A 144 16.28 1.88 13.81
C TRP A 144 16.70 2.39 12.43
N LEU A 145 16.53 3.68 12.14
CA LEU A 145 16.70 4.25 10.81
C LEU A 145 18.15 4.25 10.33
N ILE A 146 19.09 4.55 11.23
CA ILE A 146 20.53 4.70 10.85
C ILE A 146 21.09 3.38 10.28
N PRO A 147 21.00 2.22 10.95
CA PRO A 147 21.46 0.96 10.38
C PRO A 147 20.67 0.57 9.13
N PHE A 148 19.38 0.82 9.09
CA PHE A 148 18.51 0.54 7.95
C PHE A 148 18.93 1.34 6.70
N GLU A 149 19.17 2.63 6.84
CA GLU A 149 19.66 3.48 5.73
C GLU A 149 21.08 3.10 5.29
N THR A 150 21.91 2.63 6.20
CA THR A 150 23.26 2.14 5.88
C THR A 150 23.18 0.90 5.01
N GLU A 151 22.30 -0.06 5.36
CA GLU A 151 22.05 -1.26 4.58
C GLU A 151 21.49 -0.93 3.17
N LEU A 152 20.53 -0.01 3.09
CA LEU A 152 19.94 0.40 1.81
C LEU A 152 20.94 1.07 0.85
N ARG A 153 21.99 1.68 1.37
CA ARG A 153 23.06 2.32 0.59
C ARG A 153 24.20 1.38 0.26
N GLY A 154 24.18 0.18 0.81
CA GLY A 154 25.10 -0.90 0.46
C GLY A 154 24.85 -1.45 -0.94
N GLU A 155 25.78 -2.24 -1.46
CA GLU A 155 25.69 -2.87 -2.78
C GLU A 155 25.13 -4.30 -2.73
N GLU A 156 24.76 -4.79 -1.54
CA GLU A 156 24.39 -6.19 -1.33
C GLU A 156 22.94 -6.50 -1.73
N LEU A 157 22.07 -5.47 -1.70
CA LEU A 157 20.64 -5.65 -1.98
C LEU A 157 20.32 -5.44 -3.45
N HIS A 158 19.39 -6.25 -3.97
CA HIS A 158 18.86 -6.07 -5.32
C HIS A 158 18.11 -4.71 -5.41
N PRO A 159 18.29 -3.91 -6.51
CA PRO A 159 17.68 -2.58 -6.64
C PRO A 159 16.16 -2.54 -6.42
N ALA A 160 15.43 -3.56 -6.86
CA ALA A 160 13.98 -3.66 -6.63
C ALA A 160 13.63 -3.78 -5.14
N LEU A 161 14.48 -4.50 -4.36
CA LEU A 161 14.30 -4.63 -2.91
C LEU A 161 14.65 -3.31 -2.20
N VAL A 162 15.72 -2.64 -2.61
CA VAL A 162 16.09 -1.29 -2.11
C VAL A 162 14.91 -0.33 -2.32
N SER A 163 14.33 -0.31 -3.52
CA SER A 163 13.16 0.53 -3.85
C SER A 163 11.95 0.19 -2.99
N HIS A 164 11.70 -1.09 -2.68
CA HIS A 164 10.62 -1.52 -1.79
C HIS A 164 10.87 -1.09 -0.35
N LEU A 165 12.04 -1.42 0.20
CA LEU A 165 12.42 -1.10 1.57
C LEU A 165 12.44 0.41 1.82
N ALA A 166 12.86 1.21 0.85
CA ALA A 166 12.84 2.66 0.94
C ALA A 166 11.44 3.28 1.17
N LYS A 167 10.36 2.51 1.04
CA LYS A 167 8.99 2.97 1.36
C LYS A 167 8.64 2.89 2.85
N TYR A 168 9.51 2.30 3.68
CA TYR A 168 9.29 2.19 5.13
C TYR A 168 9.90 3.35 5.94
N ARG A 169 10.57 4.28 5.31
CA ARG A 169 11.19 5.46 5.94
C ARG A 169 10.33 6.71 5.86
#